data_7237789b634887f9dad88e99ed7f6cc9
#
_entry.id   7237789b634887f9dad88e99ed7f6cc9
#
_cell.length_a   1.000
_cell.length_b   1.000
_cell.length_c   1.000
_cell.angle_alpha   90.00
_cell.angle_beta   90.00
_cell.angle_gamma   90.00
#
_symmetry.space_group_name_H-M   'P 1'
#
loop_
_entity.id
_entity.type
_entity.pdbx_description
1 polymer ?
#
loop_
_entity_poly.entity_id
_entity_poly.type
_entity_poly.pdbx_seq_one_letter_code
_entity_poly.pdbx_strand_id
1 'polypeptide(L)'
;MKHKLCTVAVCIGMLLVLALPAWAAEYGEANITPQTTMGEIRQNPSIVGSGLYTYSREQDCTLKQAYWGTQELEKFSNQWTAQDAAEGLNQLIRNYNAGIQITYPLYTAEEIAQDTSRDVVELYYFPAQGERKNRKYALVVGGNALITSAEIREGISTAWQMNQMGYTTFVLRYRIGIRAGGNAPMEDVARAVQYITAHAEQFDVQPEQYAVIGYSSGGQITGLFGTDAVGYRNYGLPKPGALLLGYPVNTFRELKPGYRILLDPDVLAQRYYDMNVSDYITPDYPPTFFWCGKNDLTLMLMDWYAQIPQLQKAVEKNGVPYASHVYDNAPHSISTGRGTDAEGWLNEAVAFWEEQTK
;
A
#
# COMPACT_ATOMS: atom_id res chain seq x y z
N MET A 1 -22.27 87.57 12.16
CA MET A 1 -21.20 86.72 11.61
C MET A 1 -20.83 85.72 12.68
N LYS A 2 -21.29 84.49 12.54
CA LYS A 2 -21.12 83.43 13.52
C LYS A 2 -20.25 82.30 12.88
N HIS A 3 -19.06 82.11 13.38
CA HIS A 3 -18.17 80.97 13.01
C HIS A 3 -18.71 79.74 13.68
N LYS A 4 -18.95 78.70 12.91
CA LYS A 4 -19.20 77.32 13.40
C LYS A 4 -17.88 76.55 13.32
N LEU A 5 -17.32 76.17 14.49
CA LEU A 5 -16.31 75.15 14.56
C LEU A 5 -16.90 73.77 14.30
N CYS A 6 -16.37 73.06 13.35
CA CYS A 6 -16.62 71.65 13.16
C CYS A 6 -15.57 70.84 13.94
N THR A 7 -16.03 70.15 14.97
CA THR A 7 -15.18 69.20 15.73
C THR A 7 -15.24 67.86 14.99
N VAL A 8 -14.09 67.41 14.46
CA VAL A 8 -13.94 66.08 13.89
C VAL A 8 -13.58 65.14 15.01
N ALA A 9 -14.50 64.24 15.34
CA ALA A 9 -14.23 63.12 16.26
C ALA A 9 -13.57 61.96 15.47
N VAL A 10 -12.31 61.69 15.76
CA VAL A 10 -11.59 60.51 15.26
C VAL A 10 -11.94 59.35 16.15
N CYS A 11 -12.80 58.44 15.68
CA CYS A 11 -13.02 57.15 16.32
C CYS A 11 -11.86 56.18 15.96
N ILE A 12 -10.95 55.97 16.91
CA ILE A 12 -9.95 54.90 16.83
C ILE A 12 -10.66 53.61 17.21
N GLY A 13 -11.08 52.83 16.23
CA GLY A 13 -11.55 51.47 16.43
C GLY A 13 -10.38 50.56 16.76
N MET A 14 -10.21 50.18 18.03
CA MET A 14 -9.36 49.07 18.42
C MET A 14 -9.98 47.77 17.90
N LEU A 15 -9.43 47.19 16.81
CA LEU A 15 -9.66 45.80 16.42
C LEU A 15 -9.01 44.92 17.48
N LEU A 16 -9.77 44.41 18.44
CA LEU A 16 -9.40 43.26 19.23
C LEU A 16 -9.40 42.07 18.29
N VAL A 17 -8.25 41.70 17.77
CA VAL A 17 -8.01 40.38 17.21
C VAL A 17 -8.04 39.41 18.39
N LEU A 18 -9.20 38.83 18.65
CA LEU A 18 -9.30 37.64 19.50
C LEU A 18 -8.50 36.53 18.80
N ALA A 19 -7.24 36.36 19.21
CA ALA A 19 -6.51 35.14 18.91
C ALA A 19 -7.32 34.00 19.55
N LEU A 20 -8.05 33.26 18.74
CA LEU A 20 -8.58 31.96 19.14
C LEU A 20 -7.38 31.16 19.66
N PRO A 21 -7.45 30.53 20.83
CA PRO A 21 -6.37 29.65 21.27
C PRO A 21 -6.20 28.60 20.17
N ALA A 22 -5.02 28.58 19.55
CA ALA A 22 -4.62 27.44 18.75
C ALA A 22 -4.75 26.25 19.70
N TRP A 23 -5.74 25.41 19.50
CA TRP A 23 -5.82 24.11 20.16
C TRP A 23 -4.50 23.45 19.81
N ALA A 24 -3.63 23.29 20.79
CA ALA A 24 -2.42 22.53 20.58
C ALA A 24 -2.87 21.16 20.07
N ALA A 25 -2.46 20.80 18.85
CA ALA A 25 -2.77 19.51 18.31
C ALA A 25 -2.26 18.49 19.32
N GLU A 26 -3.16 17.65 19.84
CA GLU A 26 -2.78 16.60 20.77
C GLU A 26 -2.04 15.55 19.94
N TYR A 27 -0.73 15.42 20.18
CA TYR A 27 0.10 14.43 19.49
C TYR A 27 0.10 13.12 20.29
N GLY A 28 -0.04 12.01 19.58
CA GLY A 28 0.07 10.67 20.15
C GLY A 28 1.52 10.24 20.31
N GLU A 29 1.76 9.37 21.28
CA GLU A 29 3.07 8.75 21.48
C GLU A 29 3.31 7.64 20.44
N ALA A 30 4.57 7.53 19.96
CA ALA A 30 5.02 6.48 19.07
C ALA A 30 5.52 5.27 19.89
N ASN A 31 4.60 4.61 20.58
CA ASN A 31 4.88 3.52 21.53
C ASN A 31 4.08 2.24 21.25
N ILE A 32 3.62 2.07 20.01
CA ILE A 32 2.90 0.86 19.56
C ILE A 32 3.85 -0.34 19.63
N THR A 33 3.33 -1.43 20.16
CA THR A 33 3.99 -2.74 20.23
C THR A 33 3.09 -3.82 19.59
N PRO A 34 3.58 -5.04 19.33
CA PRO A 34 2.72 -6.15 18.90
C PRO A 34 1.54 -6.45 19.81
N GLN A 35 1.65 -6.12 21.12
CA GLN A 35 0.61 -6.32 22.13
C GLN A 35 -0.36 -5.15 22.26
N THR A 36 -0.08 -4.01 21.61
CA THR A 36 -1.01 -2.87 21.57
C THR A 36 -2.27 -3.28 20.82
N THR A 37 -3.44 -3.02 21.40
CA THR A 37 -4.71 -3.38 20.74
C THR A 37 -5.00 -2.45 19.57
N MET A 38 -5.74 -2.96 18.59
CA MET A 38 -6.18 -2.15 17.44
C MET A 38 -7.05 -0.97 17.87
N GLY A 39 -7.77 -1.08 18.98
CA GLY A 39 -8.54 0.01 19.57
C GLY A 39 -7.66 1.14 20.09
N GLU A 40 -6.58 0.81 20.80
CA GLU A 40 -5.59 1.79 21.28
C GLU A 40 -4.87 2.46 20.11
N ILE A 41 -4.45 1.70 19.11
CA ILE A 41 -3.84 2.25 17.88
C ILE A 41 -4.77 3.29 17.23
N ARG A 42 -6.04 2.96 17.07
CA ARG A 42 -7.05 3.85 16.45
C ARG A 42 -7.37 5.09 17.27
N GLN A 43 -7.19 5.04 18.60
CA GLN A 43 -7.43 6.17 19.48
C GLN A 43 -6.18 7.05 19.65
N ASN A 44 -5.02 6.63 19.11
CA ASN A 44 -3.82 7.45 19.15
C ASN A 44 -4.09 8.79 18.44
N PRO A 45 -3.88 9.95 19.11
CA PRO A 45 -4.23 11.25 18.55
C PRO A 45 -3.56 11.55 17.20
N SER A 46 -2.34 11.07 16.97
CA SER A 46 -1.65 11.26 15.70
C SER A 46 -2.22 10.40 14.58
N ILE A 47 -2.69 9.19 14.88
CA ILE A 47 -3.41 8.34 13.93
C ILE A 47 -4.74 9.00 13.55
N VAL A 48 -5.50 9.47 14.54
CA VAL A 48 -6.77 10.18 14.30
C VAL A 48 -6.54 11.46 13.50
N GLY A 49 -5.57 12.28 13.93
CA GLY A 49 -5.29 13.59 13.31
C GLY A 49 -4.74 13.48 11.89
N SER A 50 -4.00 12.41 11.58
CA SER A 50 -3.46 12.17 10.23
C SER A 50 -4.48 11.63 9.24
N GLY A 51 -5.63 11.13 9.71
CA GLY A 51 -6.60 10.43 8.87
C GLY A 51 -6.15 9.02 8.48
N LEU A 52 -5.05 8.52 9.06
CA LEU A 52 -4.58 7.16 8.76
C LEU A 52 -5.65 6.13 9.12
N TYR A 53 -6.10 5.40 8.13
CA TYR A 53 -7.10 4.39 8.33
C TYR A 53 -6.46 3.04 8.67
N THR A 54 -6.86 2.47 9.80
CA THR A 54 -6.26 1.24 10.33
C THR A 54 -7.16 0.00 10.21
N TYR A 55 -8.30 0.12 9.54
CA TYR A 55 -9.18 -1.00 9.17
C TYR A 55 -9.58 -0.91 7.71
N SER A 56 -9.85 -2.04 7.09
CA SER A 56 -10.59 -2.02 5.82
C SER A 56 -12.07 -1.71 6.09
N ARG A 57 -12.68 -0.88 5.26
CA ARG A 57 -14.11 -0.51 5.42
C ARG A 57 -15.07 -1.67 5.20
N GLU A 58 -14.65 -2.72 4.54
CA GLU A 58 -15.41 -3.98 4.42
C GLU A 58 -15.60 -4.66 5.79
N GLN A 59 -14.78 -4.28 6.77
CA GLN A 59 -14.91 -4.70 8.17
C GLN A 59 -15.72 -3.71 9.02
N ASP A 60 -16.30 -2.67 8.41
CA ASP A 60 -17.07 -1.60 9.09
C ASP A 60 -18.44 -2.03 9.61
N CYS A 61 -18.69 -3.31 9.78
CA CYS A 61 -19.76 -3.76 10.61
C CYS A 61 -19.42 -3.51 12.09
N THR A 62 -20.29 -2.80 12.80
CA THR A 62 -20.08 -2.35 14.19
C THR A 62 -19.61 -3.48 15.12
N LEU A 63 -20.13 -4.70 14.94
CA LEU A 63 -19.74 -5.88 15.74
C LEU A 63 -18.32 -6.34 15.39
N LYS A 64 -17.93 -6.31 14.13
CA LYS A 64 -16.56 -6.66 13.71
C LYS A 64 -15.56 -5.61 14.17
N GLN A 65 -15.89 -4.33 14.10
CA GLN A 65 -15.04 -3.26 14.62
C GLN A 65 -14.83 -3.40 16.12
N ALA A 66 -15.88 -3.70 16.89
CA ALA A 66 -15.77 -3.93 18.32
C ALA A 66 -14.87 -5.14 18.61
N TYR A 67 -15.04 -6.25 17.89
CA TYR A 67 -14.19 -7.42 18.04
C TYR A 67 -12.73 -7.12 17.70
N TRP A 68 -12.46 -6.54 16.52
CA TRP A 68 -11.09 -6.22 16.11
C TRP A 68 -10.45 -5.16 16.99
N GLY A 69 -11.21 -4.23 17.53
CA GLY A 69 -10.72 -3.23 18.49
C GLY A 69 -10.13 -3.83 19.75
N THR A 70 -10.57 -5.00 20.17
CA THR A 70 -10.02 -5.72 21.34
C THR A 70 -8.84 -6.62 21.02
N GLN A 71 -8.53 -6.83 19.75
CA GLN A 71 -7.43 -7.69 19.34
C GLN A 71 -6.11 -6.94 19.35
N GLU A 72 -5.07 -7.58 19.83
CA GLU A 72 -3.68 -7.12 19.73
C GLU A 72 -3.24 -7.05 18.25
N LEU A 73 -2.33 -6.14 17.94
CA LEU A 73 -1.74 -6.00 16.60
C LEU A 73 -1.18 -7.33 16.09
N GLU A 74 -0.56 -8.13 16.95
CA GLU A 74 -0.02 -9.44 16.59
C GLU A 74 -1.10 -10.41 16.08
N LYS A 75 -2.30 -10.37 16.64
CA LYS A 75 -3.42 -11.20 16.16
C LYS A 75 -4.09 -10.65 14.92
N PHE A 76 -4.12 -9.33 14.79
CA PHE A 76 -4.65 -8.67 13.60
C PHE A 76 -3.71 -8.82 12.41
N SER A 77 -2.43 -8.61 12.62
CA SER A 77 -1.39 -8.70 11.60
C SER A 77 -0.95 -10.15 11.37
N ASN A 78 -0.17 -10.70 12.19
CA ASN A 78 0.28 -12.04 12.54
C ASN A 78 1.65 -11.95 13.27
N GLN A 79 2.11 -13.05 13.85
CA GLN A 79 3.34 -13.07 14.65
C GLN A 79 4.61 -12.69 13.85
N TRP A 80 4.64 -12.92 12.54
CA TRP A 80 5.84 -12.64 11.70
C TRP A 80 5.93 -11.17 11.27
N THR A 81 4.80 -10.47 11.19
CA THR A 81 4.76 -9.10 10.67
C THR A 81 4.48 -8.04 11.75
N ALA A 82 3.99 -8.46 12.91
CA ALA A 82 3.52 -7.53 13.95
C ALA A 82 4.59 -6.55 14.44
N GLN A 83 5.85 -7.00 14.59
CA GLN A 83 6.93 -6.12 15.01
C GLN A 83 7.21 -5.04 13.96
N ASP A 84 7.33 -5.42 12.70
CA ASP A 84 7.59 -4.47 11.61
C ASP A 84 6.40 -3.53 11.37
N ALA A 85 5.18 -4.04 11.55
CA ALA A 85 3.97 -3.22 11.50
C ALA A 85 3.91 -2.19 12.64
N ALA A 86 4.28 -2.60 13.86
CA ALA A 86 4.37 -1.70 15.01
C ALA A 86 5.41 -0.59 14.77
N GLU A 87 6.59 -0.95 14.31
CA GLU A 87 7.64 0.03 13.99
C GLU A 87 7.22 0.98 12.87
N GLY A 88 6.56 0.46 11.84
CA GLY A 88 6.04 1.28 10.74
C GLY A 88 4.96 2.25 11.20
N LEU A 89 4.02 1.82 12.04
CA LEU A 89 3.01 2.70 12.65
C LEU A 89 3.68 3.77 13.53
N ASN A 90 4.66 3.40 14.35
CA ASN A 90 5.43 4.34 15.16
C ASN A 90 6.19 5.34 14.27
N GLN A 91 6.73 4.91 13.15
CA GLN A 91 7.37 5.81 12.17
C GLN A 91 6.37 6.82 11.59
N LEU A 92 5.18 6.39 11.22
CA LEU A 92 4.12 7.28 10.73
C LEU A 92 3.70 8.29 11.79
N ILE A 93 3.55 7.87 13.05
CA ILE A 93 3.26 8.77 14.18
C ILE A 93 4.38 9.81 14.35
N ARG A 94 5.64 9.39 14.33
CA ARG A 94 6.78 10.32 14.42
C ARG A 94 6.80 11.32 13.27
N ASN A 95 6.55 10.85 12.04
CA ASN A 95 6.50 11.71 10.86
C ASN A 95 5.37 12.75 10.99
N TYR A 96 4.17 12.32 11.36
CA TYR A 96 3.04 13.23 11.57
C TYR A 96 3.33 14.26 12.67
N ASN A 97 3.89 13.83 13.79
CA ASN A 97 4.27 14.72 14.91
C ASN A 97 5.36 15.74 14.51
N ALA A 98 6.18 15.39 13.51
CA ALA A 98 7.15 16.31 12.90
C ALA A 98 6.55 17.24 11.82
N GLY A 99 5.22 17.21 11.62
CA GLY A 99 4.52 18.04 10.65
C GLY A 99 4.54 17.49 9.22
N ILE A 100 4.94 16.24 9.02
CA ILE A 100 4.91 15.60 7.70
C ILE A 100 3.52 15.03 7.45
N GLN A 101 2.91 15.40 6.33
CA GLN A 101 1.69 14.75 5.88
C GLN A 101 1.99 13.31 5.50
N ILE A 102 1.28 12.35 6.10
CA ILE A 102 1.53 10.92 5.91
C ILE A 102 0.43 10.20 5.14
N THR A 103 -0.70 10.84 4.89
CA THR A 103 -1.84 10.29 4.12
C THR A 103 -2.20 11.21 2.97
N TYR A 104 -2.44 10.64 1.80
CA TYR A 104 -2.77 11.38 0.57
C TYR A 104 -3.95 10.70 -0.12
N PRO A 105 -5.18 11.24 0.00
CA PRO A 105 -6.32 10.79 -0.81
C PRO A 105 -6.00 10.95 -2.30
N LEU A 106 -6.36 9.96 -3.10
CA LEU A 106 -5.98 9.93 -4.52
C LEU A 106 -7.06 10.48 -5.46
N TYR A 107 -8.30 10.61 -4.99
CA TYR A 107 -9.40 11.13 -5.78
C TYR A 107 -9.95 12.42 -5.17
N THR A 108 -10.39 13.33 -6.03
CA THR A 108 -11.01 14.58 -5.60
C THR A 108 -12.43 14.37 -5.08
N ALA A 109 -12.99 15.35 -4.37
CA ALA A 109 -14.36 15.29 -3.89
C ALA A 109 -15.37 15.11 -5.06
N GLU A 110 -15.10 15.71 -6.22
CA GLU A 110 -15.92 15.59 -7.43
C GLU A 110 -15.85 14.18 -8.02
N GLU A 111 -14.66 13.56 -8.05
CA GLU A 111 -14.48 12.18 -8.50
C GLU A 111 -15.16 11.19 -7.55
N ILE A 112 -15.09 11.43 -6.24
CA ILE A 112 -15.77 10.62 -5.21
C ILE A 112 -17.30 10.77 -5.31
N ALA A 113 -17.81 11.98 -5.61
CA ALA A 113 -19.24 12.19 -5.82
C ALA A 113 -19.80 11.42 -7.03
N GLN A 114 -18.97 11.16 -8.04
CA GLN A 114 -19.34 10.35 -9.21
C GLN A 114 -19.27 8.83 -8.91
N ASP A 115 -18.34 8.42 -8.07
CA ASP A 115 -18.14 7.04 -7.65
C ASP A 115 -17.65 7.01 -6.20
N THR A 116 -18.59 6.80 -5.28
CA THR A 116 -18.32 6.82 -3.83
C THR A 116 -17.36 5.69 -3.37
N SER A 117 -17.12 4.67 -4.20
CA SER A 117 -16.12 3.65 -3.88
C SER A 117 -14.69 4.19 -3.83
N ARG A 118 -14.43 5.33 -4.47
CA ARG A 118 -13.13 6.00 -4.53
C ARG A 118 -12.70 6.66 -3.21
N ASP A 119 -13.61 6.83 -2.27
CA ASP A 119 -13.34 7.51 -0.98
C ASP A 119 -12.36 6.78 -0.06
N VAL A 120 -12.07 5.49 -0.37
CA VAL A 120 -11.12 4.67 0.39
C VAL A 120 -9.70 4.72 -0.17
N VAL A 121 -9.50 5.30 -1.35
CA VAL A 121 -8.22 5.16 -2.07
C VAL A 121 -7.25 6.25 -1.64
N GLU A 122 -6.17 5.83 -0.99
CA GLU A 122 -5.17 6.74 -0.44
C GLU A 122 -3.77 6.12 -0.42
N LEU A 123 -2.75 6.98 -0.33
CA LEU A 123 -1.37 6.58 -0.10
C LEU A 123 -0.96 6.87 1.34
N TYR A 124 -0.21 5.95 1.93
CA TYR A 124 0.56 6.21 3.14
C TYR A 124 2.00 6.46 2.76
N TYR A 125 2.54 7.57 3.21
CA TYR A 125 3.83 8.07 2.79
C TYR A 125 4.91 7.85 3.84
N PHE A 126 5.98 7.19 3.44
CA PHE A 126 7.19 6.97 4.20
C PHE A 126 8.35 7.68 3.50
N PRO A 127 8.68 8.92 3.89
CA PRO A 127 9.86 9.61 3.35
C PRO A 127 11.12 8.85 3.74
N ALA A 128 12.08 8.75 2.83
CA ALA A 128 13.36 8.09 3.10
C ALA A 128 14.00 8.59 4.39
N GLN A 129 14.51 7.68 5.21
CA GLN A 129 15.16 7.98 6.47
C GLN A 129 16.69 7.79 6.35
N GLY A 130 17.44 8.51 7.18
CA GLY A 130 18.90 8.39 7.25
C GLY A 130 19.60 8.78 5.94
N GLU A 131 20.62 8.00 5.57
CA GLU A 131 21.35 8.21 4.32
C GLU A 131 20.51 7.73 3.14
N ARG A 132 20.03 8.67 2.35
CA ARG A 132 19.22 8.40 1.18
C ARG A 132 20.07 7.77 0.07
N LYS A 133 19.63 6.63 -0.44
CA LYS A 133 20.35 5.90 -1.49
C LYS A 133 20.28 6.61 -2.85
N ASN A 134 19.08 7.00 -3.25
CA ASN A 134 18.79 7.69 -4.51
C ASN A 134 17.37 8.27 -4.47
N ARG A 135 16.86 8.73 -5.61
CA ARG A 135 15.50 9.27 -5.72
C ARG A 135 14.46 8.23 -6.18
N LYS A 136 14.84 6.96 -6.32
CA LYS A 136 13.89 5.89 -6.64
C LYS A 136 12.92 5.70 -5.48
N TYR A 137 11.72 5.23 -5.79
CA TYR A 137 10.70 4.94 -4.80
C TYR A 137 10.08 3.55 -5.02
N ALA A 138 9.43 3.05 -3.99
CA ALA A 138 8.64 1.84 -4.07
C ALA A 138 7.16 2.12 -3.76
N LEU A 139 6.25 1.45 -4.47
CA LEU A 139 4.82 1.40 -4.18
C LEU A 139 4.46 0.00 -3.70
N VAL A 140 3.86 -0.12 -2.51
CA VAL A 140 3.48 -1.40 -1.92
C VAL A 140 1.98 -1.64 -2.10
N VAL A 141 1.63 -2.80 -2.64
CA VAL A 141 0.26 -3.27 -2.91
C VAL A 141 0.02 -4.55 -2.11
N GLY A 142 -0.67 -4.44 -0.99
CA GLY A 142 -0.99 -5.57 -0.12
C GLY A 142 -2.04 -6.50 -0.74
N GLY A 143 -2.04 -7.77 -0.33
CA GLY A 143 -3.00 -8.77 -0.77
C GLY A 143 -4.20 -8.92 0.16
N ASN A 144 -4.62 -10.12 0.37
CA ASN A 144 -5.72 -10.66 1.16
C ASN A 144 -6.93 -11.09 0.31
N ALA A 145 -6.64 -11.90 -0.70
CA ALA A 145 -7.61 -12.57 -1.58
C ALA A 145 -8.58 -11.62 -2.33
N LEU A 146 -8.21 -10.35 -2.51
CA LEU A 146 -9.07 -9.30 -3.08
C LEU A 146 -10.35 -9.02 -2.28
N ILE A 147 -10.41 -9.47 -1.02
CA ILE A 147 -11.55 -9.24 -0.13
C ILE A 147 -11.33 -7.99 0.73
N THR A 148 -10.12 -7.86 1.27
CA THR A 148 -9.68 -6.69 2.05
C THR A 148 -8.25 -6.33 1.64
N SER A 149 -7.75 -5.16 2.02
CA SER A 149 -6.36 -4.80 1.80
C SER A 149 -5.54 -5.05 3.06
N ALA A 150 -4.32 -5.52 2.86
CA ALA A 150 -3.41 -5.86 3.95
C ALA A 150 -2.41 -4.72 4.23
N GLU A 151 -2.88 -3.48 4.29
CA GLU A 151 -2.03 -2.29 4.42
C GLU A 151 -1.13 -2.35 5.65
N ILE A 152 -1.67 -2.77 6.80
CA ILE A 152 -0.87 -2.84 8.04
C ILE A 152 0.11 -4.00 7.96
N ARG A 153 -0.38 -5.19 7.65
CA ARG A 153 0.41 -6.42 7.70
C ARG A 153 1.49 -6.48 6.62
N GLU A 154 1.12 -6.18 5.37
CA GLU A 154 2.01 -6.30 4.22
C GLU A 154 2.55 -4.94 3.77
N GLY A 155 1.72 -3.90 3.82
CA GLY A 155 2.09 -2.57 3.36
C GLY A 155 3.03 -1.85 4.32
N ILE A 156 2.57 -1.53 5.51
CA ILE A 156 3.30 -0.72 6.50
C ILE A 156 4.58 -1.44 6.96
N SER A 157 4.52 -2.75 7.20
CA SER A 157 5.71 -3.53 7.60
C SER A 157 6.80 -3.49 6.52
N THR A 158 6.42 -3.65 5.25
CA THR A 158 7.36 -3.56 4.12
C THR A 158 7.89 -2.14 3.94
N ALA A 159 7.01 -1.13 3.99
CA ALA A 159 7.41 0.25 3.83
C ALA A 159 8.40 0.69 4.92
N TRP A 160 8.23 0.21 6.15
CA TRP A 160 9.19 0.46 7.20
C TRP A 160 10.58 -0.12 6.88
N GLN A 161 10.68 -1.38 6.45
CA GLN A 161 11.96 -1.99 6.06
C GLN A 161 12.60 -1.28 4.87
N MET A 162 11.83 -0.96 3.83
CA MET A 162 12.31 -0.18 2.68
C MET A 162 12.86 1.18 3.11
N ASN A 163 12.17 1.81 4.04
CA ASN A 163 12.55 3.10 4.59
C ASN A 163 13.88 3.03 5.37
N GLN A 164 14.09 1.94 6.15
CA GLN A 164 15.38 1.68 6.81
C GLN A 164 16.52 1.46 5.81
N MET A 165 16.22 0.98 4.61
CA MET A 165 17.19 0.86 3.51
C MET A 165 17.42 2.18 2.74
N GLY A 166 16.78 3.28 3.14
CA GLY A 166 16.96 4.61 2.55
C GLY A 166 16.09 4.90 1.32
N TYR A 167 14.99 4.17 1.13
CA TYR A 167 14.05 4.40 0.03
C TYR A 167 12.77 5.11 0.50
N THR A 168 12.33 6.10 -0.27
CA THR A 168 10.97 6.62 -0.16
C THR A 168 9.99 5.53 -0.57
N THR A 169 8.99 5.29 0.26
CA THR A 169 8.02 4.21 0.02
C THR A 169 6.59 4.70 0.25
N PHE A 170 5.70 4.22 -0.59
CA PHE A 170 4.26 4.46 -0.48
C PHE A 170 3.53 3.15 -0.29
N VAL A 171 2.55 3.13 0.59
CA VAL A 171 1.61 2.01 0.73
C VAL A 171 0.29 2.43 0.11
N LEU A 172 -0.20 1.65 -0.83
CA LEU A 172 -1.49 1.90 -1.47
C LEU A 172 -2.61 1.20 -0.71
N ARG A 173 -3.59 1.98 -0.29
CA ARG A 173 -4.91 1.51 0.04
C ARG A 173 -5.79 1.67 -1.19
N TYR A 174 -6.36 0.58 -1.70
CA TYR A 174 -7.06 0.55 -2.97
C TYR A 174 -8.43 -0.12 -2.85
N ARG A 175 -9.28 0.05 -3.86
CA ARG A 175 -10.60 -0.58 -3.91
C ARG A 175 -10.48 -2.08 -4.11
N ILE A 176 -11.04 -2.82 -3.16
CA ILE A 176 -11.10 -4.28 -3.15
C ILE A 176 -12.44 -4.73 -2.56
N GLY A 177 -12.72 -6.03 -2.56
CA GLY A 177 -13.99 -6.56 -2.09
C GLY A 177 -15.14 -6.07 -2.96
N ILE A 178 -16.25 -5.74 -2.32
CA ILE A 178 -17.47 -5.25 -2.97
C ILE A 178 -17.30 -3.89 -3.70
N ARG A 179 -16.18 -3.22 -3.47
CA ARG A 179 -15.85 -1.92 -4.09
C ARG A 179 -14.96 -2.03 -5.32
N ALA A 180 -14.51 -3.24 -5.63
CA ALA A 180 -13.52 -3.48 -6.68
C ALA A 180 -14.14 -3.85 -8.05
N GLY A 181 -15.31 -3.34 -8.36
CA GLY A 181 -15.96 -3.63 -9.65
C GLY A 181 -15.10 -3.26 -10.88
N GLY A 182 -15.19 -4.04 -11.94
CA GLY A 182 -14.52 -3.74 -13.21
C GLY A 182 -13.00 -3.69 -13.11
N ASN A 183 -12.42 -2.54 -13.40
CA ASN A 183 -10.96 -2.29 -13.41
C ASN A 183 -10.44 -1.62 -12.13
N ALA A 184 -11.27 -1.44 -11.12
CA ALA A 184 -10.98 -0.57 -9.97
C ALA A 184 -9.60 -0.81 -9.31
N PRO A 185 -9.16 -2.04 -9.00
CA PRO A 185 -7.85 -2.25 -8.38
C PRO A 185 -6.69 -1.75 -9.25
N MET A 186 -6.77 -1.96 -10.56
CA MET A 186 -5.73 -1.53 -11.51
C MET A 186 -5.74 -0.01 -11.71
N GLU A 187 -6.93 0.59 -11.78
CA GLU A 187 -7.09 2.04 -11.86
C GLU A 187 -6.46 2.73 -10.65
N ASP A 188 -6.61 2.15 -9.46
CA ASP A 188 -6.06 2.72 -8.23
C ASP A 188 -4.54 2.59 -8.17
N VAL A 189 -3.95 1.48 -8.62
CA VAL A 189 -2.50 1.35 -8.77
C VAL A 189 -1.97 2.38 -9.77
N ALA A 190 -2.63 2.51 -10.92
CA ALA A 190 -2.26 3.49 -11.93
C ALA A 190 -2.41 4.93 -11.39
N ARG A 191 -3.49 5.22 -10.68
CA ARG A 191 -3.73 6.53 -10.05
C ARG A 191 -2.66 6.87 -9.01
N ALA A 192 -2.21 5.87 -8.23
CA ALA A 192 -1.12 6.04 -7.28
C ALA A 192 0.18 6.46 -7.97
N VAL A 193 0.58 5.77 -9.02
CA VAL A 193 1.79 6.11 -9.79
C VAL A 193 1.65 7.47 -10.46
N GLN A 194 0.48 7.80 -11.03
CA GLN A 194 0.19 9.13 -11.61
C GLN A 194 0.34 10.23 -10.56
N TYR A 195 -0.24 10.02 -9.38
CA TYR A 195 -0.17 11.00 -8.28
C TYR A 195 1.27 11.22 -7.82
N ILE A 196 2.02 10.14 -7.55
CA ILE A 196 3.42 10.23 -7.15
C ILE A 196 4.26 10.94 -8.21
N THR A 197 4.07 10.60 -9.48
CA THR A 197 4.78 11.22 -10.62
C THR A 197 4.46 12.72 -10.73
N ALA A 198 3.18 13.10 -10.59
CA ALA A 198 2.77 14.50 -10.64
C ALA A 198 3.32 15.33 -9.47
N HIS A 199 3.63 14.69 -8.35
CA HIS A 199 4.16 15.34 -7.13
C HIS A 199 5.62 14.92 -6.84
N ALA A 200 6.37 14.52 -7.88
CA ALA A 200 7.71 13.96 -7.73
C ALA A 200 8.69 14.90 -7.01
N GLU A 201 8.59 16.20 -7.22
CA GLU A 201 9.39 17.21 -6.51
C GLU A 201 9.02 17.28 -5.02
N GLN A 202 7.72 17.27 -4.70
CA GLN A 202 7.22 17.30 -3.31
C GLN A 202 7.74 16.09 -2.51
N PHE A 203 7.71 14.92 -3.13
CA PHE A 203 8.17 13.68 -2.49
C PHE A 203 9.68 13.47 -2.64
N ASP A 204 10.35 14.33 -3.39
CA ASP A 204 11.77 14.20 -3.78
C ASP A 204 12.08 12.82 -4.37
N VAL A 205 11.29 12.37 -5.33
CA VAL A 205 11.45 11.10 -6.05
C VAL A 205 11.63 11.34 -7.54
N GLN A 206 12.09 10.32 -8.27
CA GLN A 206 12.12 10.32 -9.73
C GLN A 206 10.94 9.50 -10.27
N PRO A 207 10.29 9.95 -11.38
CA PRO A 207 9.14 9.25 -11.96
C PRO A 207 9.47 7.88 -12.54
N GLU A 208 10.69 7.68 -13.02
CA GLU A 208 11.15 6.45 -13.66
C GLU A 208 11.86 5.53 -12.67
N GLN A 209 12.09 4.29 -13.08
CA GLN A 209 12.85 3.28 -12.35
C GLN A 209 12.27 2.90 -10.98
N TYR A 210 11.02 3.21 -10.72
CA TYR A 210 10.33 2.83 -9.47
C TYR A 210 10.09 1.32 -9.40
N ALA A 211 9.96 0.80 -8.18
CA ALA A 211 9.52 -0.57 -7.95
C ALA A 211 8.04 -0.61 -7.53
N VAL A 212 7.34 -1.67 -7.93
CA VAL A 212 6.05 -2.03 -7.34
C VAL A 212 6.21 -3.35 -6.60
N ILE A 213 5.88 -3.33 -5.30
CA ILE A 213 5.98 -4.49 -4.42
C ILE A 213 4.57 -5.03 -4.21
N GLY A 214 4.34 -6.29 -4.55
CA GLY A 214 3.01 -6.91 -4.47
C GLY A 214 3.01 -8.22 -3.71
N TYR A 215 1.97 -8.46 -2.91
CA TYR A 215 1.82 -9.66 -2.10
C TYR A 215 0.54 -10.41 -2.44
N SER A 216 0.59 -11.74 -2.50
CA SER A 216 -0.61 -12.58 -2.66
C SER A 216 -1.47 -12.09 -3.83
N SER A 217 -2.74 -11.77 -3.61
CA SER A 217 -3.63 -11.16 -4.61
C SER A 217 -3.17 -9.76 -5.06
N GLY A 218 -2.55 -8.98 -4.18
CA GLY A 218 -1.86 -7.73 -4.57
C GLY A 218 -0.69 -8.00 -5.51
N GLY A 219 -0.03 -9.15 -5.38
CA GLY A 219 0.98 -9.64 -6.32
C GLY A 219 0.40 -9.93 -7.70
N GLN A 220 -0.84 -10.43 -7.80
CA GLN A 220 -1.53 -10.58 -9.09
C GLN A 220 -1.79 -9.20 -9.73
N ILE A 221 -2.35 -8.26 -8.99
CA ILE A 221 -2.60 -6.91 -9.49
C ILE A 221 -1.30 -6.24 -9.92
N THR A 222 -0.24 -6.36 -9.12
CA THR A 222 1.09 -5.84 -9.45
C THR A 222 1.67 -6.51 -10.70
N GLY A 223 1.55 -7.83 -10.81
CA GLY A 223 1.97 -8.58 -12.00
C GLY A 223 1.23 -8.15 -13.25
N LEU A 224 -0.09 -8.00 -13.18
CA LEU A 224 -0.91 -7.48 -14.29
C LEU A 224 -0.59 -6.02 -14.61
N PHE A 225 -0.26 -5.20 -13.62
CA PHE A 225 0.18 -3.81 -13.83
C PHE A 225 1.45 -3.73 -14.67
N GLY A 226 2.35 -4.71 -14.57
CA GLY A 226 3.54 -4.82 -15.41
C GLY A 226 3.26 -5.16 -16.87
N THR A 227 2.03 -5.54 -17.24
CA THR A 227 1.72 -6.01 -18.60
C THR A 227 1.34 -4.88 -19.54
N ASP A 228 1.63 -5.05 -20.84
CA ASP A 228 1.20 -4.13 -21.89
C ASP A 228 -0.31 -4.15 -22.08
N ALA A 229 -0.93 -5.29 -21.87
CA ALA A 229 -2.34 -5.51 -22.20
C ALA A 229 -3.31 -4.76 -21.30
N VAL A 230 -2.99 -4.64 -20.00
CA VAL A 230 -3.90 -4.03 -19.01
C VAL A 230 -3.21 -3.12 -18.03
N GLY A 231 -1.86 -3.07 -18.02
CA GLY A 231 -1.07 -2.42 -17.01
C GLY A 231 -0.61 -1.00 -17.36
N TYR A 232 0.58 -0.64 -16.90
CA TYR A 232 1.15 0.71 -16.89
C TYR A 232 1.03 1.45 -18.23
N ARG A 233 1.23 0.75 -19.35
CA ARG A 233 1.20 1.35 -20.70
C ARG A 233 -0.18 1.91 -21.05
N ASN A 234 -1.26 1.23 -20.66
CA ASN A 234 -2.64 1.67 -20.92
C ASN A 234 -3.00 2.96 -20.18
N TYR A 235 -2.23 3.29 -19.14
CA TYR A 235 -2.41 4.51 -18.35
C TYR A 235 -1.39 5.59 -18.68
N GLY A 236 -0.56 5.38 -19.73
CA GLY A 236 0.47 6.33 -20.15
C GLY A 236 1.60 6.51 -19.12
N LEU A 237 1.85 5.50 -18.30
CA LEU A 237 2.84 5.52 -17.24
C LEU A 237 4.19 4.98 -17.69
N PRO A 238 5.32 5.44 -17.11
CA PRO A 238 6.61 4.83 -17.33
C PRO A 238 6.61 3.37 -16.85
N LYS A 239 7.36 2.52 -17.54
CA LYS A 239 7.54 1.12 -17.14
C LYS A 239 8.18 1.05 -15.76
N PRO A 240 7.67 0.22 -14.83
CA PRO A 240 8.36 -0.05 -13.57
C PRO A 240 9.80 -0.51 -13.79
N GLY A 241 10.72 -0.06 -12.96
CA GLY A 241 12.10 -0.54 -12.96
C GLY A 241 12.20 -2.00 -12.53
N ALA A 242 11.34 -2.42 -11.61
CA ALA A 242 11.15 -3.81 -11.23
C ALA A 242 9.78 -4.07 -10.59
N LEU A 243 9.33 -5.33 -10.65
CA LEU A 243 8.25 -5.88 -9.84
C LEU A 243 8.86 -6.81 -8.78
N LEU A 244 8.51 -6.60 -7.51
CA LEU A 244 9.01 -7.37 -6.37
C LEU A 244 7.83 -8.09 -5.71
N LEU A 245 7.72 -9.39 -5.93
CA LEU A 245 6.50 -10.14 -5.64
C LEU A 245 6.72 -11.17 -4.52
N GLY A 246 6.02 -11.01 -3.40
CA GLY A 246 5.99 -11.99 -2.32
C GLY A 246 4.80 -12.95 -2.47
N TYR A 247 5.07 -14.27 -2.53
CA TYR A 247 4.04 -15.31 -2.65
C TYR A 247 2.87 -14.90 -3.58
N PRO A 248 3.17 -14.40 -4.81
CA PRO A 248 2.14 -13.82 -5.67
C PRO A 248 1.15 -14.85 -6.15
N VAL A 249 -0.11 -14.44 -6.30
CA VAL A 249 -1.09 -15.17 -7.08
C VAL A 249 -0.83 -14.87 -8.56
N ASN A 250 -0.61 -15.91 -9.36
CA ASN A 250 -0.57 -15.80 -10.81
C ASN A 250 -1.99 -15.88 -11.39
N THR A 251 -2.85 -16.73 -10.79
CA THR A 251 -4.22 -16.95 -11.24
C THR A 251 -5.14 -17.44 -10.13
N PHE A 252 -6.40 -17.02 -10.15
CA PHE A 252 -7.47 -17.59 -9.33
C PHE A 252 -8.27 -18.68 -10.07
N ARG A 253 -8.01 -18.93 -11.35
CA ARG A 253 -8.77 -19.91 -12.17
C ARG A 253 -8.75 -21.30 -11.58
N GLU A 254 -7.62 -21.68 -10.96
CA GLU A 254 -7.40 -23.00 -10.37
C GLU A 254 -7.89 -23.10 -8.91
N LEU A 255 -8.54 -22.05 -8.39
CA LEU A 255 -9.11 -22.12 -7.05
C LEU A 255 -10.15 -23.23 -6.96
N LYS A 256 -9.96 -24.16 -6.03
CA LYS A 256 -10.85 -25.31 -5.86
C LYS A 256 -12.30 -24.86 -5.66
N PRO A 257 -13.28 -25.50 -6.33
CA PRO A 257 -14.68 -25.03 -6.36
C PRO A 257 -15.29 -24.80 -4.98
N GLY A 258 -14.96 -25.62 -3.97
CA GLY A 258 -15.44 -25.45 -2.60
C GLY A 258 -15.02 -24.13 -1.93
N TYR A 259 -13.90 -23.54 -2.35
CA TYR A 259 -13.42 -22.25 -1.84
C TYR A 259 -13.98 -21.06 -2.61
N ARG A 260 -14.37 -21.26 -3.88
CA ARG A 260 -15.06 -20.22 -4.65
C ARG A 260 -16.37 -19.77 -3.99
N ILE A 261 -17.06 -20.69 -3.32
CA ILE A 261 -18.31 -20.39 -2.60
C ILE A 261 -18.06 -19.44 -1.40
N LEU A 262 -16.85 -19.42 -0.86
CA LEU A 262 -16.48 -18.55 0.26
C LEU A 262 -16.11 -17.14 -0.19
N LEU A 263 -15.89 -16.95 -1.49
CA LEU A 263 -15.60 -15.63 -2.05
C LEU A 263 -16.92 -14.91 -2.35
N ASP A 264 -16.94 -13.62 -2.03
CA ASP A 264 -18.04 -12.75 -2.37
C ASP A 264 -18.30 -12.79 -3.89
N PRO A 265 -19.56 -12.86 -4.35
CA PRO A 265 -19.88 -12.78 -5.76
C PRO A 265 -19.28 -11.56 -6.47
N ASP A 266 -19.17 -10.42 -5.78
CA ASP A 266 -18.56 -9.20 -6.31
C ASP A 266 -17.05 -9.34 -6.50
N VAL A 267 -16.36 -10.12 -5.66
CA VAL A 267 -14.96 -10.50 -5.87
C VAL A 267 -14.81 -11.35 -7.13
N LEU A 268 -15.72 -12.29 -7.35
CA LEU A 268 -15.74 -13.14 -8.54
C LEU A 268 -16.08 -12.36 -9.82
N ALA A 269 -16.78 -11.24 -9.72
CA ALA A 269 -17.12 -10.36 -10.82
C ALA A 269 -15.99 -9.39 -11.21
N GLN A 270 -14.89 -9.36 -10.46
CA GLN A 270 -13.73 -8.54 -10.81
C GLN A 270 -13.09 -9.04 -12.10
N ARG A 271 -12.79 -8.10 -13.02
CA ARG A 271 -12.17 -8.44 -14.29
C ARG A 271 -10.88 -9.26 -14.13
N TYR A 272 -10.09 -8.96 -13.12
CA TYR A 272 -8.78 -9.60 -12.94
C TYR A 272 -8.85 -10.99 -12.31
N TYR A 273 -9.98 -11.36 -11.74
CA TYR A 273 -10.15 -12.68 -11.12
C TYR A 273 -9.86 -13.83 -12.11
N ASP A 274 -10.32 -13.71 -13.34
CA ASP A 274 -10.14 -14.72 -14.38
C ASP A 274 -8.88 -14.52 -15.25
N MET A 275 -8.00 -13.57 -14.90
CA MET A 275 -6.76 -13.32 -15.61
C MET A 275 -5.59 -14.05 -15.00
N ASN A 276 -4.78 -14.72 -15.84
CA ASN A 276 -3.47 -15.20 -15.46
C ASN A 276 -2.42 -14.14 -15.79
N VAL A 277 -1.57 -13.78 -14.86
CA VAL A 277 -0.45 -12.87 -15.14
C VAL A 277 0.43 -13.42 -16.27
N SER A 278 0.77 -14.71 -16.19
CA SER A 278 1.64 -15.40 -17.14
C SER A 278 1.13 -15.37 -18.60
N ASP A 279 -0.17 -15.25 -18.83
CA ASP A 279 -0.74 -15.19 -20.19
C ASP A 279 -0.45 -13.85 -20.90
N TYR A 280 -0.09 -12.80 -20.14
CA TYR A 280 0.10 -11.43 -20.63
C TYR A 280 1.55 -10.97 -20.57
N ILE A 281 2.50 -11.82 -20.16
CA ILE A 281 3.92 -11.49 -20.12
C ILE A 281 4.47 -11.44 -21.55
N THR A 282 5.08 -10.31 -21.89
CA THR A 282 5.75 -10.05 -23.18
C THR A 282 7.25 -9.80 -22.94
N PRO A 283 8.09 -9.74 -23.99
CA PRO A 283 9.50 -9.35 -23.83
C PRO A 283 9.72 -7.96 -23.21
N ASP A 284 8.71 -7.10 -23.24
CA ASP A 284 8.78 -5.75 -22.63
C ASP A 284 8.29 -5.70 -21.17
N TYR A 285 7.98 -6.87 -20.59
CA TYR A 285 7.58 -6.96 -19.18
C TYR A 285 8.71 -6.47 -18.26
N PRO A 286 8.41 -5.81 -17.13
CA PRO A 286 9.44 -5.34 -16.21
C PRO A 286 10.28 -6.48 -15.63
N PRO A 287 11.57 -6.25 -15.31
CA PRO A 287 12.36 -7.16 -14.51
C PRO A 287 11.60 -7.57 -13.24
N THR A 288 11.61 -8.85 -12.89
CA THR A 288 10.73 -9.34 -11.82
C THR A 288 11.46 -10.24 -10.82
N PHE A 289 11.45 -9.86 -9.56
CA PHE A 289 11.82 -10.71 -8.44
C PHE A 289 10.56 -11.32 -7.84
N PHE A 290 10.54 -12.65 -7.59
CA PHE A 290 9.41 -13.28 -6.92
C PHE A 290 9.83 -14.45 -6.05
N TRP A 291 9.07 -14.69 -4.98
CA TRP A 291 9.31 -15.79 -4.08
C TRP A 291 8.02 -16.38 -3.51
N CYS A 292 8.10 -17.61 -3.03
CA CYS A 292 7.02 -18.25 -2.27
C CYS A 292 7.59 -19.28 -1.28
N GLY A 293 6.73 -19.77 -0.41
CA GLY A 293 7.03 -20.95 0.40
C GLY A 293 6.69 -22.25 -0.34
N LYS A 294 7.51 -23.25 -0.17
CA LYS A 294 7.30 -24.60 -0.72
C LYS A 294 5.99 -25.23 -0.23
N ASN A 295 5.65 -24.96 1.03
CA ASN A 295 4.48 -25.48 1.71
C ASN A 295 3.44 -24.37 1.95
N ASP A 296 3.38 -23.38 1.08
CA ASP A 296 2.38 -22.31 1.14
C ASP A 296 0.99 -22.90 0.89
N LEU A 297 0.23 -23.09 1.97
CA LEU A 297 -1.09 -23.71 1.92
C LEU A 297 -2.08 -22.91 1.07
N THR A 298 -1.96 -21.60 1.04
CA THR A 298 -2.85 -20.74 0.25
C THR A 298 -2.62 -20.94 -1.24
N LEU A 299 -1.37 -20.96 -1.68
CA LEU A 299 -1.04 -21.24 -3.09
C LEU A 299 -1.37 -22.69 -3.48
N MET A 300 -1.24 -23.64 -2.55
CA MET A 300 -1.63 -25.04 -2.78
C MET A 300 -3.14 -25.22 -3.01
N LEU A 301 -3.98 -24.35 -2.44
CA LEU A 301 -5.43 -24.35 -2.69
C LEU A 301 -5.79 -23.90 -4.11
N MET A 302 -4.86 -23.21 -4.78
CA MET A 302 -5.01 -22.64 -6.12
C MET A 302 -4.10 -23.34 -7.14
N ASP A 303 -3.71 -24.56 -6.91
CA ASP A 303 -2.68 -25.30 -7.66
C ASP A 303 -1.34 -24.56 -7.69
N TRP A 304 -0.44 -24.95 -6.81
CA TRP A 304 0.89 -24.33 -6.65
C TRP A 304 1.67 -24.25 -7.97
N TYR A 305 1.53 -25.26 -8.86
CA TYR A 305 2.20 -25.27 -10.17
C TYR A 305 1.64 -24.20 -11.13
N ALA A 306 0.36 -23.87 -11.01
CA ALA A 306 -0.25 -22.80 -11.77
C ALA A 306 0.16 -21.40 -11.26
N GLN A 307 0.70 -21.31 -10.07
CA GLN A 307 1.15 -20.05 -9.50
C GLN A 307 2.61 -19.75 -9.89
N ILE A 308 3.57 -20.29 -9.16
CA ILE A 308 4.98 -19.92 -9.28
C ILE A 308 5.67 -20.54 -10.50
N PRO A 309 5.61 -21.86 -10.76
CA PRO A 309 6.25 -22.45 -11.92
C PRO A 309 5.72 -21.91 -13.26
N GLN A 310 4.43 -21.61 -13.34
CA GLN A 310 3.85 -21.06 -14.56
C GLN A 310 4.31 -19.61 -14.80
N LEU A 311 4.38 -18.80 -13.73
CA LEU A 311 4.93 -17.44 -13.79
C LEU A 311 6.41 -17.47 -14.21
N GLN A 312 7.21 -18.31 -13.60
CA GLN A 312 8.63 -18.48 -13.93
C GLN A 312 8.80 -18.86 -15.41
N LYS A 313 8.09 -19.88 -15.87
CA LYS A 313 8.15 -20.31 -17.28
C LYS A 313 7.77 -19.18 -18.26
N ALA A 314 6.85 -18.31 -17.87
CA ALA A 314 6.42 -17.20 -18.73
C ALA A 314 7.51 -16.11 -18.82
N VAL A 315 8.17 -15.73 -17.72
CA VAL A 315 9.27 -14.76 -17.76
C VAL A 315 10.48 -15.33 -18.52
N GLU A 316 10.84 -16.60 -18.30
CA GLU A 316 11.89 -17.29 -19.03
C GLU A 316 11.64 -17.31 -20.53
N LYS A 317 10.44 -17.74 -20.94
CA LYS A 317 10.05 -17.84 -22.36
C LYS A 317 10.17 -16.50 -23.09
N ASN A 318 9.88 -15.40 -22.38
CA ASN A 318 9.89 -14.05 -22.96
C ASN A 318 11.23 -13.32 -22.76
N GLY A 319 12.24 -13.97 -22.17
CA GLY A 319 13.56 -13.38 -21.94
C GLY A 319 13.55 -12.20 -20.96
N VAL A 320 12.57 -12.15 -20.07
CA VAL A 320 12.45 -11.11 -19.02
C VAL A 320 13.48 -11.38 -17.93
N PRO A 321 14.31 -10.42 -17.53
CA PRO A 321 15.20 -10.57 -16.40
C PRO A 321 14.40 -10.92 -15.12
N TYR A 322 14.80 -11.98 -14.43
CA TYR A 322 14.12 -12.37 -13.20
C TYR A 322 15.07 -13.02 -12.18
N ALA A 323 14.64 -12.99 -10.92
CA ALA A 323 15.18 -13.84 -9.85
C ALA A 323 14.00 -14.45 -9.08
N SER A 324 14.16 -15.68 -8.63
CA SER A 324 13.10 -16.37 -7.88
C SER A 324 13.65 -17.25 -6.77
N HIS A 325 12.90 -17.34 -5.66
CA HIS A 325 13.21 -18.19 -4.53
C HIS A 325 12.00 -19.02 -4.09
N VAL A 326 12.24 -20.26 -3.69
CA VAL A 326 11.27 -21.12 -3.02
C VAL A 326 11.83 -21.51 -1.67
N TYR A 327 11.27 -20.92 -0.61
CA TYR A 327 11.71 -21.15 0.77
C TYR A 327 11.04 -22.39 1.38
N ASP A 328 11.77 -23.15 2.19
CA ASP A 328 11.24 -24.39 2.78
C ASP A 328 10.20 -24.13 3.88
N ASN A 329 10.37 -23.06 4.68
CA ASN A 329 9.59 -22.78 5.89
C ASN A 329 8.92 -21.41 5.91
N ALA A 330 8.62 -20.85 4.74
CA ALA A 330 7.94 -19.56 4.61
C ALA A 330 6.43 -19.79 4.40
N PRO A 331 5.58 -19.54 5.40
CA PRO A 331 4.13 -19.59 5.22
C PRO A 331 3.61 -18.40 4.41
N HIS A 332 2.34 -18.46 4.03
CA HIS A 332 1.68 -17.34 3.34
C HIS A 332 1.50 -16.11 4.25
N SER A 333 1.46 -14.91 3.66
CA SER A 333 1.15 -13.64 4.36
C SER A 333 2.17 -13.22 5.43
N ILE A 334 3.44 -13.50 5.23
CA ILE A 334 4.52 -13.13 6.16
C ILE A 334 5.28 -11.86 5.76
N SER A 335 4.89 -11.18 4.68
CA SER A 335 5.44 -9.88 4.25
C SER A 335 6.98 -9.86 4.21
N THR A 336 7.61 -9.29 5.22
CA THR A 336 9.06 -9.14 5.35
C THR A 336 9.81 -10.45 5.61
N GLY A 337 9.09 -11.56 5.88
CA GLY A 337 9.68 -12.87 6.12
C GLY A 337 10.34 -13.03 7.48
N ARG A 338 10.24 -12.03 8.38
CA ARG A 338 10.90 -12.03 9.69
C ARG A 338 10.66 -13.34 10.46
N GLY A 339 11.74 -13.93 11.01
CA GLY A 339 11.67 -15.17 11.78
C GLY A 339 11.43 -16.44 10.97
N THR A 340 11.57 -16.38 9.64
CA THR A 340 11.51 -17.53 8.73
C THR A 340 12.77 -17.59 7.86
N ASP A 341 12.90 -18.60 7.04
CA ASP A 341 14.00 -18.70 6.07
C ASP A 341 13.88 -17.70 4.89
N ALA A 342 12.74 -17.00 4.79
CA ALA A 342 12.57 -15.88 3.86
C ALA A 342 13.01 -14.52 4.46
N GLU A 343 13.51 -14.47 5.69
CA GLU A 343 14.02 -13.23 6.26
C GLU A 343 15.20 -12.71 5.43
N GLY A 344 15.12 -11.42 5.04
CA GLY A 344 16.13 -10.79 4.18
C GLY A 344 15.80 -10.81 2.69
N TRP A 345 14.73 -11.48 2.24
CA TRP A 345 14.34 -11.49 0.83
C TRP A 345 14.20 -10.09 0.24
N LEU A 346 13.74 -9.12 1.05
CA LEU A 346 13.54 -7.75 0.58
C LEU A 346 14.87 -7.06 0.23
N ASN A 347 15.96 -7.37 0.96
CA ASN A 347 17.31 -6.89 0.62
C ASN A 347 17.78 -7.45 -0.72
N GLU A 348 17.54 -8.74 -0.98
CA GLU A 348 17.88 -9.38 -2.25
C GLU A 348 17.06 -8.80 -3.40
N ALA A 349 15.76 -8.59 -3.19
CA ALA A 349 14.87 -7.97 -4.18
C ALA A 349 15.28 -6.53 -4.51
N VAL A 350 15.68 -5.75 -3.50
CA VAL A 350 16.22 -4.38 -3.71
C VAL A 350 17.54 -4.42 -4.47
N ALA A 351 18.46 -5.33 -4.14
CA ALA A 351 19.71 -5.50 -4.88
C ALA A 351 19.45 -5.87 -6.35
N PHE A 352 18.51 -6.76 -6.61
CA PHE A 352 18.04 -7.08 -7.96
C PHE A 352 17.50 -5.84 -8.67
N TRP A 353 16.59 -5.09 -8.06
CA TRP A 353 16.03 -3.86 -8.63
C TRP A 353 17.11 -2.83 -8.97
N GLU A 354 18.05 -2.58 -8.06
CA GLU A 354 19.17 -1.67 -8.30
C GLU A 354 20.06 -2.13 -9.46
N GLU A 355 20.26 -3.44 -9.61
CA GLU A 355 21.03 -3.98 -10.74
C GLU A 355 20.32 -3.76 -12.07
N GLN A 356 19.01 -3.96 -12.13
CA GLN A 356 18.22 -3.80 -13.36
C GLN A 356 18.01 -2.33 -13.76
N THR A 357 18.32 -1.39 -12.89
CA THR A 357 18.08 0.05 -13.10
C THR A 357 19.34 0.92 -12.96
N LYS A 358 20.53 0.32 -13.23
CA LYS A 358 21.82 1.02 -13.29
C LYS A 358 21.89 2.02 -14.42
#